data_d02fb7d11360da3300b48a1c4880def5
#
_entry.id   d02fb7d11360da3300b48a1c4880def5
#
_cell.length_a   1.000
_cell.length_b   1.000
_cell.length_c   1.000
_cell.angle_alpha   90.00
_cell.angle_beta   90.00
_cell.angle_gamma   90.00
#
_symmetry.space_group_name_H-M   'P 1'
#
loop_
_entity.id
_entity.type
_entity.pdbx_description
1 polymer ?
#
loop_
_entity_poly.entity_id
_entity_poly.type
_entity_poly.pdbx_seq_one_letter_code
_entity_poly.pdbx_strand_id
1 'polypeptide(L)'
;MIGNRKFILLATLLTCMGTAAAQQNSDPRVADLVRAGKVRVGLFSTQFSKDPTTGELRGVRPDMARALAERIGVQAVLLEHPGPLQVIECLKAGACDVVFLPRDARAASIGDFSFPFIQSEYTFLVPASSAIHRASDADKPGIRIAAIRGHASTATLTTFIKQAEVVTEEGERAAFDLLRAKRVDTLASTRQLLRKFSGELPGSQLLADRYGAQFNRVVVPKGREGWLAFANEFVEEAKKSGLVQKAIDREGTAAFEVAPPGESE
;
A
#
# COMPACT_ATOMS: atom_id res chain seq x y z
N MET A 1 39.36 2.64 -86.33
CA MET A 1 39.11 3.71 -85.37
C MET A 1 38.47 3.07 -84.15
N ILE A 2 39.16 3.09 -83.03
CA ILE A 2 39.02 2.26 -81.89
C ILE A 2 38.16 3.06 -80.85
N GLY A 3 37.01 2.59 -80.52
CA GLY A 3 36.15 3.22 -79.48
C GLY A 3 36.29 2.49 -78.15
N ASN A 4 36.88 3.18 -77.17
CA ASN A 4 37.03 2.72 -75.79
C ASN A 4 35.67 2.71 -75.02
N ARG A 5 35.20 1.56 -74.62
CA ARG A 5 34.12 1.42 -73.65
C ARG A 5 34.68 1.25 -72.22
N LYS A 6 34.55 2.30 -71.44
CA LYS A 6 34.84 2.24 -69.99
C LYS A 6 33.66 1.56 -69.27
N PHE A 7 33.91 0.38 -68.68
CA PHE A 7 33.01 -0.25 -67.73
C PHE A 7 33.14 0.44 -66.37
N ILE A 8 32.07 1.05 -65.91
CA ILE A 8 31.95 1.57 -64.56
C ILE A 8 31.34 0.43 -63.70
N LEU A 9 32.15 -0.17 -62.81
CA LEU A 9 31.67 -1.07 -61.78
C LEU A 9 31.05 -0.24 -60.67
N LEU A 10 29.73 -0.37 -60.50
CA LEU A 10 29.00 0.21 -59.39
C LEU A 10 29.05 -0.80 -58.24
N ALA A 11 29.89 -0.55 -57.22
CA ALA A 11 29.97 -1.34 -56.00
C ALA A 11 28.83 -0.90 -55.07
N THR A 12 27.81 -1.76 -54.97
CA THR A 12 26.70 -1.57 -54.01
C THR A 12 27.18 -1.97 -52.63
N LEU A 13 27.46 -1.00 -51.75
CA LEU A 13 27.73 -1.21 -50.35
C LEU A 13 26.38 -1.54 -49.66
N LEU A 14 26.16 -2.80 -49.35
CA LEU A 14 25.05 -3.24 -48.46
C LEU A 14 25.44 -2.91 -47.03
N THR A 15 24.98 -1.78 -46.50
CA THR A 15 25.05 -1.47 -45.06
C THR A 15 24.05 -2.34 -44.30
N CYS A 16 24.52 -3.42 -43.68
CA CYS A 16 23.80 -4.15 -42.65
C CYS A 16 23.63 -3.20 -41.44
N MET A 17 22.48 -2.51 -41.35
CA MET A 17 22.04 -1.94 -40.11
C MET A 17 21.66 -3.07 -39.16
N GLY A 18 22.61 -3.55 -38.38
CA GLY A 18 22.38 -4.40 -37.25
C GLY A 18 21.56 -3.58 -36.22
N THR A 19 20.29 -3.90 -36.10
CA THR A 19 19.48 -3.49 -34.92
C THR A 19 20.11 -4.11 -33.68
N ALA A 20 20.96 -3.36 -33.00
CA ALA A 20 21.35 -3.66 -31.65
C ALA A 20 20.08 -3.57 -30.82
N ALA A 21 19.34 -4.69 -30.69
CA ALA A 21 18.37 -4.86 -29.63
C ALA A 21 19.14 -4.66 -28.34
N ALA A 22 18.90 -3.53 -27.68
CA ALA A 22 19.40 -3.28 -26.35
C ALA A 22 18.97 -4.49 -25.50
N GLN A 23 19.92 -5.33 -25.15
CA GLN A 23 19.72 -6.44 -24.22
C GLN A 23 19.41 -5.76 -22.89
N GLN A 24 18.11 -5.54 -22.62
CA GLN A 24 17.66 -5.18 -21.29
C GLN A 24 18.15 -6.29 -20.38
N ASN A 25 19.17 -6.00 -19.56
CA ASN A 25 19.65 -6.87 -18.52
C ASN A 25 18.48 -7.08 -17.55
N SER A 26 17.65 -8.07 -17.86
CA SER A 26 16.53 -8.43 -17.00
C SER A 26 17.10 -9.01 -15.72
N ASP A 27 16.64 -8.50 -14.59
CA ASP A 27 17.04 -8.99 -13.28
C ASP A 27 16.69 -10.49 -13.18
N PRO A 28 17.68 -11.38 -12.93
CA PRO A 28 17.44 -12.82 -12.89
C PRO A 28 16.44 -13.24 -11.80
N ARG A 29 16.26 -12.42 -10.77
CA ARG A 29 15.30 -12.66 -9.67
C ARG A 29 13.83 -12.64 -10.12
N VAL A 30 13.54 -12.00 -11.26
CA VAL A 30 12.20 -11.82 -11.83
C VAL A 30 12.13 -12.29 -13.30
N ALA A 31 13.10 -13.10 -13.74
CA ALA A 31 13.23 -13.54 -15.13
C ALA A 31 12.00 -14.31 -15.66
N ASP A 32 11.25 -14.99 -14.80
CA ASP A 32 10.01 -15.67 -15.16
C ASP A 32 8.89 -14.67 -15.51
N LEU A 33 8.77 -13.54 -14.79
CA LEU A 33 7.83 -12.47 -15.10
C LEU A 33 8.22 -11.75 -16.39
N VAL A 34 9.52 -11.52 -16.60
CA VAL A 34 10.03 -10.95 -17.86
C VAL A 34 9.67 -11.84 -19.05
N ARG A 35 9.89 -13.17 -18.94
CA ARG A 35 9.49 -14.12 -19.99
C ARG A 35 7.98 -14.17 -20.20
N ALA A 36 7.18 -14.00 -19.13
CA ALA A 36 5.72 -13.94 -19.24
C ALA A 36 5.21 -12.60 -19.83
N GLY A 37 6.06 -11.56 -19.90
CA GLY A 37 5.72 -10.23 -20.39
C GLY A 37 4.72 -9.47 -19.51
N LYS A 38 4.41 -9.99 -18.33
CA LYS A 38 3.41 -9.41 -17.42
C LYS A 38 3.64 -9.81 -15.97
N VAL A 39 3.14 -8.97 -15.06
CA VAL A 39 2.95 -9.30 -13.64
C VAL A 39 1.47 -9.19 -13.30
N ARG A 40 0.90 -10.26 -12.74
CA ARG A 40 -0.52 -10.33 -12.33
C ARG A 40 -0.64 -9.92 -10.87
N VAL A 41 -1.36 -8.84 -10.65
CA VAL A 41 -1.49 -8.22 -9.33
C VAL A 41 -2.91 -8.36 -8.83
N GLY A 42 -3.11 -9.13 -7.75
CA GLY A 42 -4.41 -9.26 -7.10
C GLY A 42 -4.72 -8.07 -6.22
N LEU A 43 -5.88 -7.45 -6.45
CA LEU A 43 -6.41 -6.32 -5.68
C LEU A 43 -7.84 -6.63 -5.25
N PHE A 44 -8.27 -6.13 -4.09
CA PHE A 44 -9.66 -6.27 -3.65
C PHE A 44 -10.34 -4.91 -3.43
N SER A 45 -11.66 -4.91 -3.41
CA SER A 45 -12.54 -3.75 -3.60
C SER A 45 -12.22 -2.52 -2.73
N THR A 46 -11.64 -2.68 -1.53
CA THR A 46 -11.26 -1.54 -0.66
C THR A 46 -9.87 -0.99 -0.94
N GLN A 47 -9.15 -1.55 -1.91
CA GLN A 47 -7.77 -1.16 -2.24
C GLN A 47 -7.66 -0.22 -3.45
N PHE A 48 -8.79 0.05 -4.11
CA PHE A 48 -8.84 0.90 -5.29
C PHE A 48 -10.19 1.60 -5.42
N SER A 49 -10.20 2.66 -6.18
CA SER A 49 -11.40 3.23 -6.78
C SER A 49 -11.36 3.03 -8.29
N LYS A 50 -12.51 3.13 -8.97
CA LYS A 50 -12.58 3.11 -10.43
C LYS A 50 -12.81 4.52 -10.95
N ASP A 51 -12.06 4.90 -11.95
CA ASP A 51 -12.37 6.08 -12.72
C ASP A 51 -13.74 5.90 -13.39
N PRO A 52 -14.70 6.80 -13.20
CA PRO A 52 -16.06 6.61 -13.71
C PRO A 52 -16.15 6.67 -15.25
N THR A 53 -15.16 7.26 -15.91
CA THR A 53 -15.14 7.45 -17.36
C THR A 53 -14.38 6.33 -18.06
N THR A 54 -13.22 5.94 -17.53
CA THR A 54 -12.31 4.98 -18.18
C THR A 54 -12.38 3.58 -17.58
N GLY A 55 -12.95 3.43 -16.38
CA GLY A 55 -12.90 2.19 -15.59
C GLY A 55 -11.53 1.86 -15.00
N GLU A 56 -10.56 2.74 -15.17
CA GLU A 56 -9.20 2.52 -14.66
C GLU A 56 -9.17 2.45 -13.14
N LEU A 57 -8.42 1.47 -12.59
CA LEU A 57 -8.23 1.34 -11.15
C LEU A 57 -7.24 2.40 -10.66
N ARG A 58 -7.63 3.18 -9.66
CA ARG A 58 -6.85 4.25 -9.03
C ARG A 58 -6.66 3.99 -7.55
N GLY A 59 -5.56 4.47 -7.00
CA GLY A 59 -5.21 4.37 -5.58
C GLY A 59 -3.77 3.95 -5.38
N VAL A 60 -3.30 3.96 -4.12
CA VAL A 60 -1.90 3.67 -3.79
C VAL A 60 -1.47 2.29 -4.31
N ARG A 61 -2.30 1.24 -4.14
CA ARG A 61 -1.94 -0.12 -4.56
C ARG A 61 -1.91 -0.31 -6.08
N PRO A 62 -2.89 0.16 -6.87
CA PRO A 62 -2.79 0.19 -8.32
C PRO A 62 -1.56 0.94 -8.84
N ASP A 63 -1.21 2.08 -8.24
CA ASP A 63 -0.04 2.85 -8.64
C ASP A 63 1.27 2.12 -8.34
N MET A 64 1.37 1.50 -7.15
CA MET A 64 2.52 0.65 -6.80
C MET A 64 2.62 -0.58 -7.73
N ALA A 65 1.50 -1.17 -8.13
CA ALA A 65 1.49 -2.31 -9.05
C ALA A 65 2.03 -1.92 -10.43
N ARG A 66 1.62 -0.76 -10.97
CA ARG A 66 2.12 -0.26 -12.25
C ARG A 66 3.61 0.08 -12.19
N ALA A 67 4.04 0.76 -11.13
CA ALA A 67 5.45 1.10 -10.94
C ALA A 67 6.34 -0.14 -10.77
N LEU A 68 5.83 -1.18 -10.09
CA LEU A 68 6.52 -2.47 -9.98
C LEU A 68 6.68 -3.14 -11.34
N ALA A 69 5.63 -3.18 -12.14
CA ALA A 69 5.65 -3.73 -13.51
C ALA A 69 6.61 -2.95 -14.41
N GLU A 70 6.60 -1.63 -14.34
CA GLU A 70 7.53 -0.74 -15.06
C GLU A 70 8.99 -1.04 -14.69
N ARG A 71 9.29 -1.19 -13.39
CA ARG A 71 10.63 -1.54 -12.93
C ARG A 71 11.10 -2.92 -13.43
N ILE A 72 10.19 -3.89 -13.54
CA ILE A 72 10.48 -5.21 -14.12
C ILE A 72 10.62 -5.13 -15.64
N GLY A 73 10.01 -4.15 -16.29
CA GLY A 73 9.96 -4.00 -17.75
C GLY A 73 8.84 -4.85 -18.39
N VAL A 74 7.70 -5.03 -17.69
CA VAL A 74 6.57 -5.84 -18.13
C VAL A 74 5.24 -5.11 -17.96
N GLN A 75 4.15 -5.68 -18.49
CA GLN A 75 2.81 -5.16 -18.31
C GLN A 75 2.24 -5.48 -16.93
N ALA A 76 1.61 -4.50 -16.27
CA ALA A 76 0.77 -4.75 -15.08
C ALA A 76 -0.61 -5.27 -15.50
N VAL A 77 -1.01 -6.43 -14.98
CA VAL A 77 -2.35 -6.99 -15.13
C VAL A 77 -3.02 -6.96 -13.76
N LEU A 78 -3.91 -5.99 -13.54
CA LEU A 78 -4.63 -5.82 -12.27
C LEU A 78 -5.85 -6.73 -12.25
N LEU A 79 -5.91 -7.63 -11.28
CA LEU A 79 -6.98 -8.61 -11.10
C LEU A 79 -7.84 -8.20 -9.90
N GLU A 80 -9.11 -7.91 -10.18
CA GLU A 80 -10.05 -7.48 -9.14
C GLU A 80 -10.68 -8.68 -8.43
N HIS A 81 -10.73 -8.59 -7.11
CA HIS A 81 -11.34 -9.60 -6.25
C HIS A 81 -12.33 -8.96 -5.25
N PRO A 82 -13.34 -9.70 -4.78
CA PRO A 82 -14.31 -9.17 -3.82
C PRO A 82 -13.69 -8.81 -2.45
N GLY A 83 -12.66 -9.55 -2.03
CA GLY A 83 -12.10 -9.35 -0.69
C GLY A 83 -10.72 -9.98 -0.51
N PRO A 84 -10.14 -9.85 0.70
CA PRO A 84 -8.79 -10.31 0.99
C PRO A 84 -8.61 -11.83 0.89
N LEU A 85 -9.66 -12.62 1.16
CA LEU A 85 -9.58 -14.08 1.04
C LEU A 85 -9.33 -14.53 -0.40
N GLN A 86 -9.99 -13.89 -1.36
CA GLN A 86 -9.87 -14.23 -2.76
C GLN A 86 -8.49 -13.84 -3.32
N VAL A 87 -7.88 -12.76 -2.86
CA VAL A 87 -6.50 -12.44 -3.29
C VAL A 87 -5.47 -13.39 -2.67
N ILE A 88 -5.70 -13.87 -1.44
CA ILE A 88 -4.90 -14.91 -0.81
C ILE A 88 -4.96 -16.21 -1.63
N GLU A 89 -6.17 -16.66 -1.99
CA GLU A 89 -6.35 -17.83 -2.83
C GLU A 89 -5.78 -17.63 -4.25
N CYS A 90 -5.88 -16.43 -4.82
CA CYS A 90 -5.27 -16.10 -6.11
C CYS A 90 -3.73 -16.29 -6.08
N LEU A 91 -3.07 -15.80 -5.03
CA LEU A 91 -1.62 -15.95 -4.85
C LEU A 91 -1.24 -17.43 -4.64
N LYS A 92 -1.98 -18.14 -3.77
CA LYS A 92 -1.79 -19.55 -3.47
C LYS A 92 -1.93 -20.45 -4.70
N ALA A 93 -2.90 -20.16 -5.56
CA ALA A 93 -3.15 -20.89 -6.79
C ALA A 93 -2.18 -20.52 -7.94
N GLY A 94 -1.27 -19.57 -7.73
CA GLY A 94 -0.38 -19.07 -8.79
C GLY A 94 -1.13 -18.29 -9.89
N ALA A 95 -2.35 -17.85 -9.64
CA ALA A 95 -3.12 -17.01 -10.55
C ALA A 95 -2.74 -15.53 -10.44
N CYS A 96 -2.25 -15.09 -9.26
CA CYS A 96 -1.57 -13.83 -9.04
C CYS A 96 -0.08 -14.07 -8.78
N ASP A 97 0.77 -13.14 -9.22
CA ASP A 97 2.20 -13.13 -8.97
C ASP A 97 2.54 -12.30 -7.73
N VAL A 98 1.66 -11.32 -7.41
CA VAL A 98 1.83 -10.43 -6.28
C VAL A 98 0.47 -9.94 -5.76
N VAL A 99 0.38 -9.68 -4.45
CA VAL A 99 -0.76 -9.03 -3.80
C VAL A 99 -0.28 -8.02 -2.76
N PHE A 100 -1.18 -7.15 -2.27
CA PHE A 100 -0.88 -6.16 -1.24
C PHE A 100 -1.70 -6.46 0.02
N LEU A 101 -1.04 -6.86 1.10
CA LEU A 101 -1.71 -7.26 2.34
C LEU A 101 -0.94 -6.77 3.58
N PRO A 102 -1.62 -6.57 4.71
CA PRO A 102 -0.96 -6.58 6.01
C PRO A 102 -0.49 -8.00 6.34
N ARG A 103 0.49 -8.11 7.23
CA ARG A 103 0.96 -9.42 7.71
C ARG A 103 -0.05 -9.98 8.71
N ASP A 104 -0.65 -11.11 8.39
CA ASP A 104 -1.43 -11.93 9.30
C ASP A 104 -1.04 -13.41 9.13
N ALA A 105 -1.50 -14.27 10.03
CA ALA A 105 -1.15 -15.69 10.04
C ALA A 105 -1.57 -16.42 8.75
N ARG A 106 -2.71 -16.02 8.15
CA ARG A 106 -3.24 -16.65 6.93
C ARG A 106 -2.39 -16.28 5.72
N ALA A 107 -2.15 -14.99 5.51
CA ALA A 107 -1.31 -14.51 4.40
C ALA A 107 0.14 -15.01 4.56
N ALA A 108 0.68 -15.09 5.78
CA ALA A 108 2.03 -15.60 6.06
C ALA A 108 2.20 -17.10 5.75
N SER A 109 1.11 -17.85 5.70
CA SER A 109 1.18 -19.28 5.32
C SER A 109 1.43 -19.49 3.82
N ILE A 110 1.12 -18.51 2.97
CA ILE A 110 1.15 -18.64 1.50
C ILE A 110 2.10 -17.68 0.80
N GLY A 111 2.60 -16.65 1.47
CA GLY A 111 3.46 -15.64 0.88
C GLY A 111 4.54 -15.12 1.81
N ASP A 112 5.55 -14.54 1.19
CA ASP A 112 6.62 -13.81 1.86
C ASP A 112 6.39 -12.32 1.68
N PHE A 113 6.67 -11.53 2.73
CA PHE A 113 6.31 -10.13 2.84
C PHE A 113 7.51 -9.23 2.65
N SER A 114 7.40 -8.26 1.77
CA SER A 114 8.38 -7.18 1.64
C SER A 114 8.42 -6.30 2.89
N PHE A 115 9.36 -5.36 2.93
CA PHE A 115 9.26 -4.19 3.78
C PHE A 115 7.95 -3.46 3.52
N PRO A 116 7.36 -2.79 4.53
CA PRO A 116 6.11 -2.06 4.32
C PRO A 116 6.34 -0.82 3.46
N PHE A 117 5.38 -0.50 2.61
CA PHE A 117 5.40 0.74 1.83
C PHE A 117 4.50 1.83 2.39
N ILE A 118 3.39 1.45 3.03
CA ILE A 118 2.49 2.36 3.75
C ILE A 118 2.14 1.81 5.12
N GLN A 119 1.79 2.75 6.02
CA GLN A 119 1.26 2.44 7.34
C GLN A 119 0.01 3.27 7.65
N SER A 120 -0.81 2.74 8.58
CA SER A 120 -1.85 3.48 9.29
C SER A 120 -1.59 3.36 10.78
N GLU A 121 -1.21 4.45 11.42
CA GLU A 121 -1.06 4.48 12.88
C GLU A 121 -2.40 4.69 13.56
N TYR A 122 -2.60 4.03 14.69
CA TYR A 122 -3.81 4.13 15.52
C TYR A 122 -3.48 4.83 16.82
N THR A 123 -4.17 5.93 17.07
CA THR A 123 -3.97 6.77 18.27
C THR A 123 -5.29 7.31 18.80
N PHE A 124 -5.23 8.27 19.69
CA PHE A 124 -6.38 8.89 20.33
C PHE A 124 -6.44 10.39 20.06
N LEU A 125 -7.64 10.91 19.87
CA LEU A 125 -7.96 12.32 19.89
C LEU A 125 -8.62 12.63 21.24
N VAL A 126 -8.04 13.56 21.99
CA VAL A 126 -8.50 13.97 23.31
C VAL A 126 -8.91 15.44 23.35
N PRO A 127 -9.93 15.85 24.13
CA PRO A 127 -10.26 17.26 24.33
C PRO A 127 -9.12 18.02 25.01
N ALA A 128 -9.13 19.37 24.92
CA ALA A 128 -8.12 20.25 25.52
C ALA A 128 -7.91 20.05 27.03
N SER A 129 -8.97 19.72 27.76
CA SER A 129 -8.96 19.53 29.21
C SER A 129 -8.73 18.07 29.64
N SER A 130 -8.33 17.19 28.72
CA SER A 130 -8.15 15.76 29.00
C SER A 130 -6.94 15.51 29.90
N ALA A 131 -7.10 14.59 30.85
CA ALA A 131 -5.99 14.04 31.64
C ALA A 131 -5.30 12.85 30.95
N ILE A 132 -5.72 12.48 29.73
CA ILE A 132 -5.13 11.41 28.92
C ILE A 132 -3.99 12.03 28.09
N HIS A 133 -2.76 11.71 28.43
CA HIS A 133 -1.56 12.23 27.76
C HIS A 133 -0.79 11.17 26.98
N ARG A 134 -1.04 9.89 27.27
CA ARG A 134 -0.44 8.72 26.63
C ARG A 134 -1.50 7.69 26.32
N ALA A 135 -1.24 6.82 25.34
CA ALA A 135 -2.17 5.77 24.96
C ALA A 135 -2.57 4.88 26.15
N SER A 136 -1.61 4.58 27.03
CA SER A 136 -1.85 3.81 28.26
C SER A 136 -2.79 4.50 29.26
N ASP A 137 -2.91 5.83 29.24
CA ASP A 137 -3.82 6.54 30.11
C ASP A 137 -5.29 6.37 29.71
N ALA A 138 -5.55 6.00 28.46
CA ALA A 138 -6.88 5.71 27.95
C ALA A 138 -7.44 4.38 28.49
N ASP A 139 -6.59 3.47 28.99
CA ASP A 139 -7.03 2.19 29.55
C ASP A 139 -7.16 2.24 31.09
N LYS A 140 -8.02 3.10 31.60
CA LYS A 140 -8.32 3.21 33.02
C LYS A 140 -9.82 3.01 33.29
N PRO A 141 -10.21 2.48 34.45
CA PRO A 141 -11.60 2.39 34.82
C PRO A 141 -12.31 3.76 34.75
N GLY A 142 -13.51 3.77 34.19
CA GLY A 142 -14.32 4.99 34.04
C GLY A 142 -14.03 5.81 32.80
N ILE A 143 -12.96 5.54 32.04
CA ILE A 143 -12.71 6.16 30.74
C ILE A 143 -13.61 5.51 29.69
N ARG A 144 -14.25 6.34 28.86
CA ARG A 144 -15.09 5.94 27.72
C ARG A 144 -14.41 6.34 26.41
N ILE A 145 -14.23 5.38 25.52
CA ILE A 145 -13.51 5.54 24.26
C ILE A 145 -14.48 5.33 23.11
N ALA A 146 -14.72 6.35 22.29
CA ALA A 146 -15.44 6.15 21.05
C ALA A 146 -14.55 5.44 20.02
N ALA A 147 -15.15 4.53 19.25
CA ALA A 147 -14.48 3.84 18.13
C ALA A 147 -15.49 3.56 17.00
N ILE A 148 -15.00 3.19 15.82
CA ILE A 148 -15.83 2.97 14.63
C ILE A 148 -15.98 1.47 14.42
N ARG A 149 -17.21 0.98 14.41
CA ARG A 149 -17.52 -0.45 14.26
C ARG A 149 -16.92 -1.01 12.96
N GLY A 150 -16.28 -2.18 13.06
CA GLY A 150 -15.70 -2.89 11.92
C GLY A 150 -14.37 -2.35 11.39
N HIS A 151 -13.84 -1.24 11.94
CA HIS A 151 -12.54 -0.75 11.55
C HIS A 151 -11.40 -1.59 12.16
N ALA A 152 -10.29 -1.71 11.38
CA ALA A 152 -9.09 -2.42 11.85
C ALA A 152 -8.50 -1.77 13.12
N SER A 153 -8.56 -0.44 13.21
CA SER A 153 -8.16 0.31 14.42
C SER A 153 -8.97 -0.10 15.65
N THR A 154 -10.27 -0.37 15.49
CA THR A 154 -11.15 -0.82 16.58
C THR A 154 -10.83 -2.26 16.98
N ALA A 155 -10.56 -3.15 16.03
CA ALA A 155 -10.13 -4.50 16.34
C ALA A 155 -8.80 -4.51 17.14
N THR A 156 -7.85 -3.66 16.77
CA THR A 156 -6.60 -3.48 17.54
C THR A 156 -6.89 -2.86 18.92
N LEU A 157 -7.78 -1.86 18.98
CA LEU A 157 -8.16 -1.20 20.23
C LEU A 157 -8.71 -2.20 21.25
N THR A 158 -9.60 -3.10 20.83
CA THR A 158 -10.20 -4.12 21.74
C THR A 158 -9.17 -5.12 22.27
N THR A 159 -8.05 -5.29 21.58
CA THR A 159 -6.92 -6.07 22.08
C THR A 159 -6.07 -5.28 23.08
N PHE A 160 -5.92 -3.97 22.86
CA PHE A 160 -5.14 -3.07 23.70
C PHE A 160 -5.86 -2.74 25.01
N ILE A 161 -7.15 -2.38 24.96
CA ILE A 161 -7.96 -1.95 26.11
C ILE A 161 -8.38 -3.16 26.97
N LYS A 162 -8.22 -3.02 28.31
CA LYS A 162 -8.58 -4.04 29.30
C LYS A 162 -9.56 -3.54 30.38
N GLN A 163 -9.56 -2.22 30.66
CA GLN A 163 -10.27 -1.63 31.79
C GLN A 163 -11.27 -0.54 31.37
N ALA A 164 -10.96 0.19 30.31
CA ALA A 164 -11.83 1.26 29.82
C ALA A 164 -13.02 0.71 29.03
N GLU A 165 -14.07 1.50 28.92
CA GLU A 165 -15.27 1.20 28.13
C GLU A 165 -15.07 1.63 26.67
N VAL A 166 -15.29 0.72 25.70
CA VAL A 166 -15.27 1.03 24.27
C VAL A 166 -16.70 1.15 23.74
N VAL A 167 -17.08 2.36 23.33
CA VAL A 167 -18.38 2.68 22.71
C VAL A 167 -18.20 2.73 21.19
N THR A 168 -18.87 1.85 20.46
CA THR A 168 -18.76 1.80 19.00
C THR A 168 -19.94 2.41 18.28
N GLU A 169 -19.67 3.21 17.23
CA GLU A 169 -20.64 3.78 16.31
C GLU A 169 -20.44 3.26 14.88
N GLU A 170 -21.49 3.31 14.07
CA GLU A 170 -21.46 2.77 12.70
C GLU A 170 -20.64 3.65 11.73
N GLY A 171 -20.36 4.90 12.07
CA GLY A 171 -19.67 5.83 11.18
C GLY A 171 -18.72 6.78 11.90
N GLU A 172 -17.74 7.29 11.13
CA GLU A 172 -16.71 8.20 11.62
C GLU A 172 -17.31 9.46 12.28
N ARG A 173 -18.31 10.04 11.64
CA ARG A 173 -18.98 11.26 12.15
C ARG A 173 -19.73 11.00 13.44
N ALA A 174 -20.47 9.90 13.53
CA ALA A 174 -21.21 9.55 14.75
C ALA A 174 -20.25 9.32 15.93
N ALA A 175 -19.15 8.63 15.72
CA ALA A 175 -18.12 8.43 16.74
C ALA A 175 -17.47 9.76 17.20
N PHE A 176 -17.19 10.67 16.26
CA PHE A 176 -16.64 11.99 16.57
C PHE A 176 -17.67 12.87 17.34
N ASP A 177 -18.95 12.79 16.98
CA ASP A 177 -19.99 13.56 17.63
C ASP A 177 -20.19 13.16 19.10
N LEU A 178 -19.93 11.90 19.48
CA LEU A 178 -19.87 11.48 20.88
C LEU A 178 -18.78 12.25 21.65
N LEU A 179 -17.58 12.40 21.07
CA LEU A 179 -16.49 13.15 21.70
C LEU A 179 -16.84 14.64 21.82
N ARG A 180 -17.36 15.24 20.76
CA ARG A 180 -17.79 16.63 20.72
C ARG A 180 -18.88 16.95 21.74
N ALA A 181 -19.82 16.02 21.92
CA ALA A 181 -20.90 16.10 22.91
C ALA A 181 -20.45 15.74 24.34
N LYS A 182 -19.17 15.43 24.57
CA LYS A 182 -18.61 15.00 25.86
C LYS A 182 -19.27 13.74 26.43
N ARG A 183 -19.81 12.89 25.56
CA ARG A 183 -20.41 11.59 25.94
C ARG A 183 -19.36 10.52 26.10
N VAL A 184 -18.17 10.74 25.56
CA VAL A 184 -16.96 9.93 25.71
C VAL A 184 -15.78 10.83 26.03
N ASP A 185 -14.70 10.27 26.55
CA ASP A 185 -13.51 10.98 27.01
C ASP A 185 -12.46 11.10 25.90
N THR A 186 -12.47 10.18 24.93
CA THR A 186 -11.55 10.18 23.79
C THR A 186 -12.15 9.44 22.58
N LEU A 187 -11.61 9.72 21.39
CA LEU A 187 -11.91 9.02 20.14
C LEU A 187 -10.66 8.27 19.67
N ALA A 188 -10.79 6.96 19.43
CA ALA A 188 -9.72 6.11 18.91
C ALA A 188 -9.94 5.82 17.42
N SER A 189 -8.93 6.07 16.58
CA SER A 189 -8.96 5.74 15.14
C SER A 189 -7.57 5.87 14.50
N THR A 190 -7.52 5.91 13.16
CA THR A 190 -6.28 6.23 12.43
C THR A 190 -5.86 7.66 12.72
N ARG A 191 -4.55 7.89 12.86
CA ARG A 191 -3.99 9.23 13.11
C ARG A 191 -4.46 10.26 12.10
N GLN A 192 -4.60 9.88 10.84
CA GLN A 192 -5.03 10.78 9.76
C GLN A 192 -6.49 11.21 9.91
N LEU A 193 -7.40 10.27 10.20
CA LEU A 193 -8.79 10.61 10.46
C LEU A 193 -8.92 11.54 11.67
N LEU A 194 -8.18 11.25 12.73
CA LEU A 194 -8.18 12.05 13.94
C LEU A 194 -7.62 13.47 13.72
N ARG A 195 -6.61 13.65 12.83
CA ARG A 195 -6.13 14.97 12.40
C ARG A 195 -7.25 15.80 11.76
N LYS A 196 -8.03 15.18 10.87
CA LYS A 196 -9.19 15.84 10.25
C LYS A 196 -10.16 16.35 11.32
N PHE A 197 -10.53 15.50 12.27
CA PHE A 197 -11.45 15.86 13.34
C PHE A 197 -10.85 16.85 14.37
N SER A 198 -9.56 16.81 14.60
CA SER A 198 -8.89 17.80 15.46
C SER A 198 -9.07 19.23 14.93
N GLY A 199 -9.09 19.42 13.61
CA GLY A 199 -9.40 20.71 13.00
C GLY A 199 -10.82 21.21 13.28
N GLU A 200 -11.74 20.31 13.62
CA GLU A 200 -13.14 20.61 13.93
C GLU A 200 -13.42 20.73 15.47
N LEU A 201 -12.43 20.42 16.30
CA LEU A 201 -12.54 20.47 17.77
C LEU A 201 -11.40 21.33 18.35
N PRO A 202 -11.57 22.66 18.46
CA PRO A 202 -10.53 23.57 18.92
C PRO A 202 -9.92 23.18 20.26
N GLY A 203 -8.59 23.19 20.34
CA GLY A 203 -7.83 22.82 21.53
C GLY A 203 -7.68 21.32 21.75
N SER A 204 -8.33 20.47 20.96
CA SER A 204 -8.11 19.03 21.04
C SER A 204 -6.67 18.65 20.66
N GLN A 205 -6.20 17.53 21.15
CA GLN A 205 -4.85 17.03 20.92
C GLN A 205 -4.87 15.58 20.43
N LEU A 206 -4.01 15.28 19.43
CA LEU A 206 -3.68 13.90 19.10
C LEU A 206 -2.55 13.46 20.01
N LEU A 207 -2.69 12.27 20.60
CA LEU A 207 -1.58 11.71 21.37
C LEU A 207 -0.40 11.42 20.44
N ALA A 208 0.82 11.70 20.93
CA ALA A 208 2.04 11.48 20.18
C ALA A 208 2.31 9.99 19.97
N ASP A 209 2.03 9.16 20.98
CA ASP A 209 2.15 7.71 20.92
C ASP A 209 0.94 7.03 20.23
N ARG A 210 1.03 5.75 20.05
CA ARG A 210 0.02 4.93 19.36
C ARG A 210 -0.32 3.70 20.18
N TYR A 211 -1.55 3.19 20.03
CA TYR A 211 -1.94 1.89 20.57
C TYR A 211 -1.78 0.75 19.55
N GLY A 212 -1.45 1.08 18.31
CA GLY A 212 -1.20 0.11 17.27
C GLY A 212 -0.91 0.76 15.92
N ALA A 213 -0.61 -0.08 14.95
CA ALA A 213 -0.44 0.32 13.55
C ALA A 213 -0.76 -0.86 12.62
N GLN A 214 -1.15 -0.55 11.39
CA GLN A 214 -1.27 -1.52 10.31
C GLN A 214 -0.29 -1.15 9.20
N PHE A 215 0.52 -2.12 8.81
CA PHE A 215 1.50 -1.98 7.74
C PHE A 215 1.05 -2.78 6.52
N ASN A 216 1.05 -2.15 5.35
CA ASN A 216 0.78 -2.82 4.09
C ASN A 216 2.09 -3.11 3.36
N ARG A 217 2.18 -4.31 2.80
CA ARG A 217 3.39 -4.88 2.19
C ARG A 217 3.06 -5.45 0.82
N VAL A 218 4.08 -5.53 -0.03
CA VAL A 218 4.05 -6.37 -1.23
C VAL A 218 4.21 -7.81 -0.76
N VAL A 219 3.32 -8.70 -1.19
CA VAL A 219 3.38 -10.13 -0.83
C VAL A 219 3.60 -10.93 -2.09
N VAL A 220 4.67 -11.71 -2.10
CA VAL A 220 5.08 -12.61 -3.19
C VAL A 220 4.83 -14.07 -2.79
N PRO A 221 4.74 -15.02 -3.73
CA PRO A 221 4.58 -16.44 -3.40
C PRO A 221 5.70 -16.93 -2.48
N LYS A 222 5.34 -17.77 -1.52
CA LYS A 222 6.27 -18.27 -0.51
C LYS A 222 7.46 -19.02 -1.10
N GLY A 223 8.65 -18.82 -0.51
CA GLY A 223 9.89 -19.48 -0.95
C GLY A 223 10.54 -18.85 -2.19
N ARG A 224 10.05 -17.69 -2.64
CA ARG A 224 10.62 -16.95 -3.78
C ARG A 224 11.60 -15.87 -3.30
N GLU A 225 12.69 -16.27 -2.63
CA GLU A 225 13.65 -15.36 -1.98
C GLU A 225 14.18 -14.27 -2.91
N GLY A 226 14.52 -14.61 -4.15
CA GLY A 226 14.97 -13.63 -5.15
C GLY A 226 13.88 -12.61 -5.47
N TRP A 227 12.64 -13.04 -5.62
CA TRP A 227 11.50 -12.16 -5.86
C TRP A 227 11.25 -11.24 -4.65
N LEU A 228 11.32 -11.79 -3.43
CA LEU A 228 11.20 -11.01 -2.19
C LEU A 228 12.30 -9.95 -2.07
N ALA A 229 13.56 -10.30 -2.37
CA ALA A 229 14.66 -9.35 -2.36
C ALA A 229 14.43 -8.20 -3.36
N PHE A 230 13.99 -8.52 -4.58
CA PHE A 230 13.61 -7.51 -5.58
C PHE A 230 12.46 -6.62 -5.09
N ALA A 231 11.41 -7.22 -4.49
CA ALA A 231 10.28 -6.46 -3.95
C ALA A 231 10.70 -5.52 -2.81
N ASN A 232 11.63 -5.94 -1.95
CA ASN A 232 12.19 -5.09 -0.89
C ASN A 232 12.94 -3.88 -1.45
N GLU A 233 13.82 -4.10 -2.43
CA GLU A 233 14.54 -3.02 -3.12
C GLU A 233 13.57 -2.04 -3.80
N PHE A 234 12.58 -2.57 -4.51
CA PHE A 234 11.54 -1.74 -5.14
C PHE A 234 10.79 -0.88 -4.12
N VAL A 235 10.36 -1.45 -3.00
CA VAL A 235 9.62 -0.74 -1.95
C VAL A 235 10.47 0.39 -1.37
N GLU A 236 11.73 0.14 -1.02
CA GLU A 236 12.62 1.16 -0.46
C GLU A 236 12.90 2.30 -1.46
N GLU A 237 13.08 1.95 -2.72
CA GLU A 237 13.27 2.94 -3.78
C GLU A 237 11.99 3.76 -4.04
N ALA A 238 10.82 3.11 -4.03
CA ALA A 238 9.53 3.79 -4.17
C ALA A 238 9.25 4.77 -3.02
N LYS A 239 9.64 4.42 -1.79
CA LYS A 239 9.59 5.34 -0.64
C LYS A 239 10.55 6.51 -0.83
N LYS A 240 11.81 6.21 -1.13
CA LYS A 240 12.89 7.21 -1.28
C LYS A 240 12.66 8.18 -2.44
N SER A 241 12.13 7.72 -3.56
CA SER A 241 11.83 8.56 -4.74
C SER A 241 10.59 9.43 -4.57
N GLY A 242 9.82 9.23 -3.49
CA GLY A 242 8.54 9.90 -3.25
C GLY A 242 7.38 9.33 -4.07
N LEU A 243 7.53 8.20 -4.73
CA LEU A 243 6.47 7.54 -5.50
C LEU A 243 5.30 7.17 -4.59
N VAL A 244 5.58 6.59 -3.42
CA VAL A 244 4.55 6.21 -2.43
C VAL A 244 3.80 7.44 -1.95
N GLN A 245 4.51 8.53 -1.61
CA GLN A 245 3.87 9.78 -1.16
C GLN A 245 2.97 10.37 -2.24
N LYS A 246 3.45 10.45 -3.48
CA LYS A 246 2.64 10.93 -4.61
C LYS A 246 1.40 10.08 -4.86
N ALA A 247 1.46 8.77 -4.64
CA ALA A 247 0.32 7.88 -4.77
C ALA A 247 -0.71 8.12 -3.64
N ILE A 248 -0.26 8.35 -2.40
CA ILE A 248 -1.10 8.74 -1.26
C ILE A 248 -1.80 10.07 -1.54
N ASP A 249 -1.05 11.07 -2.00
CA ASP A 249 -1.59 12.42 -2.30
C ASP A 249 -2.66 12.37 -3.39
N ARG A 250 -2.44 11.54 -4.43
CA ARG A 250 -3.43 11.35 -5.52
C ARG A 250 -4.68 10.61 -5.08
N GLU A 251 -4.56 9.66 -4.16
CA GLU A 251 -5.73 8.98 -3.60
C GLU A 251 -6.61 9.94 -2.79
N GLY A 252 -6.03 11.03 -2.26
CA GLY A 252 -6.73 12.07 -1.52
C GLY A 252 -7.32 11.60 -0.18
N THR A 253 -7.00 10.37 0.24
CA THR A 253 -7.42 9.84 1.53
C THR A 253 -6.32 10.08 2.56
N ALA A 254 -6.66 10.72 3.66
CA ALA A 254 -5.77 10.84 4.79
C ALA A 254 -5.68 9.52 5.61
N ALA A 255 -5.73 8.37 4.93
CA ALA A 255 -5.77 7.07 5.61
C ALA A 255 -4.38 6.44 5.83
N PHE A 256 -3.38 6.90 5.07
CA PHE A 256 -2.06 6.29 5.05
C PHE A 256 -0.94 7.31 5.19
N GLU A 257 0.19 6.85 5.69
CA GLU A 257 1.49 7.53 5.67
C GLU A 257 2.51 6.59 5.01
N VAL A 258 3.58 7.16 4.46
CA VAL A 258 4.71 6.36 3.98
C VAL A 258 5.29 5.61 5.17
N ALA A 259 5.50 4.31 5.04
CA ALA A 259 6.11 3.52 6.11
C ALA A 259 7.59 3.91 6.29
N PRO A 260 8.14 3.80 7.51
CA PRO A 260 9.57 4.02 7.74
C PRO A 260 10.44 3.08 6.89
N PRO A 261 11.73 3.41 6.69
CA PRO A 261 12.68 2.51 6.04
C PRO A 261 12.86 1.20 6.80
N GLY A 262 13.11 0.13 6.04
CA GLY A 262 13.38 -1.19 6.60
C GLY A 262 12.15 -1.93 7.08
N GLU A 263 12.36 -2.95 7.90
CA GLU A 263 11.30 -3.73 8.52
C GLU A 263 10.77 -2.99 9.75
N SER A 264 9.49 -2.63 9.72
CA SER A 264 8.75 -2.15 10.88
C SER A 264 7.76 -3.24 11.31
N GLU A 265 7.80 -3.59 12.58
CA GLU A 265 6.87 -4.54 13.21
C GLU A 265 5.48 -3.94 13.39
#